data_472e93fd85c68ee88a8af7891b63f8ad
#
_entry.id   472e93fd85c68ee88a8af7891b63f8ad
#
_cell.length_a   1.000
_cell.length_b   1.000
_cell.length_c   1.000
_cell.angle_alpha   90.00
_cell.angle_beta   90.00
_cell.angle_gamma   90.00
#
_symmetry.space_group_name_H-M   'P 1'
#
loop_
_entity.id
_entity.type
_entity.pdbx_description
1 polymer ?
#
loop_
_entity_poly.entity_id
_entity_poly.type
_entity_poly.pdbx_seq_one_letter_code
_entity_poly.pdbx_strand_id
1 'polypeptide(L)'
;MLATAGIIAFSILVVLGIVYFVFRSRVKSTADNEIYNNVYIETVNVSGMKKSDAKKAVEAKIKKYQEQSISLRIEEENVQVTLGELGFTIKDVDKLVEKALAYGKGGSIWSRYFEVKKLDKEKKVISAAYQIDSEKAKAVFEAKAQPLEKAATNATITRENGAFVITDEVQGKTIDAEASVKAIETYLNKKWNKKEASVDLVSVSDVPDVTREQLETIQDTLGTFTTYCGSGGGRVQNIESGTAHINGAVVMPGEEYSANAAMEPYTTENGFTEAGSYENGKVVQS
;
A
#
# COMPACT_ATOMS: atom_id res chain seq x y z
N MET A 1 -70.44 -39.85 -4.56
CA MET A 1 -69.06 -39.56 -5.06
C MET A 1 -68.82 -38.07 -5.36
N LEU A 2 -69.67 -37.35 -6.08
CA LEU A 2 -69.47 -35.92 -6.37
C LEU A 2 -69.45 -35.03 -5.13
N ALA A 3 -70.31 -35.24 -4.13
CA ALA A 3 -70.34 -34.45 -2.89
C ALA A 3 -69.06 -34.67 -2.00
N THR A 4 -68.56 -35.88 -1.93
CA THR A 4 -67.32 -36.21 -1.21
C THR A 4 -66.08 -35.61 -1.90
N ALA A 5 -66.00 -35.62 -3.22
CA ALA A 5 -64.95 -34.98 -3.99
C ALA A 5 -64.97 -33.44 -3.78
N GLY A 6 -66.16 -32.82 -3.72
CA GLY A 6 -66.32 -31.39 -3.43
C GLY A 6 -65.83 -31.00 -2.01
N ILE A 7 -66.17 -31.81 -1.02
CA ILE A 7 -65.69 -31.56 0.39
C ILE A 7 -64.17 -31.68 0.47
N ILE A 8 -63.55 -32.69 -0.17
CA ILE A 8 -62.10 -32.87 -0.21
C ILE A 8 -61.44 -31.69 -0.89
N ALA A 9 -61.93 -31.24 -2.05
CA ALA A 9 -61.39 -30.10 -2.75
C ALA A 9 -61.46 -28.81 -1.93
N PHE A 10 -62.62 -28.59 -1.26
CA PHE A 10 -62.79 -27.44 -0.36
C PHE A 10 -61.83 -27.48 0.84
N SER A 11 -61.67 -28.66 1.45
CA SER A 11 -60.75 -28.82 2.58
C SER A 11 -59.28 -28.54 2.15
N ILE A 12 -58.85 -28.98 0.98
CA ILE A 12 -57.55 -28.68 0.41
C ILE A 12 -57.36 -27.16 0.21
N LEU A 13 -58.37 -26.48 -0.36
CA LEU A 13 -58.31 -25.02 -0.55
C LEU A 13 -58.20 -24.26 0.77
N VAL A 14 -58.93 -24.69 1.79
CA VAL A 14 -58.85 -24.10 3.14
C VAL A 14 -57.44 -24.30 3.73
N VAL A 15 -56.86 -25.49 3.64
CA VAL A 15 -55.49 -25.76 4.13
C VAL A 15 -54.49 -24.93 3.37
N LEU A 16 -54.57 -24.85 2.03
CA LEU A 16 -53.70 -24.00 1.22
C LEU A 16 -53.83 -22.53 1.58
N GLY A 17 -55.02 -22.05 1.87
CA GLY A 17 -55.29 -20.70 2.34
C GLY A 17 -54.63 -20.39 3.69
N ILE A 18 -54.74 -21.33 4.63
CA ILE A 18 -54.09 -21.21 5.93
C ILE A 18 -52.54 -21.19 5.77
N VAL A 19 -51.99 -22.11 4.98
CA VAL A 19 -50.55 -22.17 4.72
C VAL A 19 -50.05 -20.87 4.07
N TYR A 20 -50.79 -20.39 3.05
CA TYR A 20 -50.47 -19.10 2.39
C TYR A 20 -50.50 -17.95 3.38
N PHE A 21 -51.51 -17.89 4.27
CA PHE A 21 -51.67 -16.85 5.27
C PHE A 21 -50.48 -16.87 6.29
N VAL A 22 -50.11 -18.04 6.77
CA VAL A 22 -48.94 -18.21 7.66
C VAL A 22 -47.66 -17.74 6.99
N PHE A 23 -47.45 -18.13 5.72
CA PHE A 23 -46.27 -17.69 4.97
C PHE A 23 -46.24 -16.19 4.75
N ARG A 24 -47.39 -15.63 4.35
CA ARG A 24 -47.53 -14.19 4.17
C ARG A 24 -47.29 -13.39 5.44
N SER A 25 -47.85 -13.85 6.56
CA SER A 25 -47.65 -13.23 7.87
C SER A 25 -46.18 -13.20 8.28
N ARG A 26 -45.50 -14.33 8.09
CA ARG A 26 -44.06 -14.42 8.41
C ARG A 26 -43.20 -13.51 7.53
N VAL A 27 -43.43 -13.49 6.24
CA VAL A 27 -42.73 -12.65 5.27
C VAL A 27 -42.99 -11.15 5.50
N LYS A 28 -44.18 -10.80 5.99
CA LYS A 28 -44.56 -9.41 6.31
C LYS A 28 -44.22 -9.00 7.76
N SER A 29 -43.55 -9.85 8.51
CA SER A 29 -43.17 -9.54 9.91
C SER A 29 -42.16 -8.40 10.02
N THR A 30 -41.47 -8.04 8.97
CA THR A 30 -40.54 -6.93 8.87
C THR A 30 -40.99 -5.96 7.79
N ALA A 31 -40.89 -4.66 8.05
CA ALA A 31 -41.25 -3.61 7.11
C ALA A 31 -40.36 -3.69 5.83
N ASP A 32 -40.92 -3.28 4.69
CA ASP A 32 -40.20 -3.37 3.40
C ASP A 32 -38.90 -2.54 3.36
N ASN A 33 -38.82 -1.49 4.16
CA ASN A 33 -37.66 -0.62 4.30
C ASN A 33 -36.70 -0.99 5.45
N GLU A 34 -36.94 -2.13 6.12
CA GLU A 34 -36.10 -2.64 7.23
C GLU A 34 -35.49 -3.99 6.89
N ILE A 35 -34.30 -4.24 7.40
CA ILE A 35 -33.56 -5.50 7.23
C ILE A 35 -34.14 -6.54 8.19
N TYR A 36 -34.28 -7.78 7.74
CA TYR A 36 -34.71 -8.88 8.61
C TYR A 36 -33.76 -9.09 9.79
N ASN A 37 -34.31 -9.64 10.88
CA ASN A 37 -33.49 -10.03 12.02
C ASN A 37 -32.46 -11.09 11.63
N ASN A 38 -31.34 -11.15 12.38
CA ASN A 38 -30.23 -12.10 12.21
C ASN A 38 -29.48 -11.95 10.86
N VAL A 39 -29.51 -10.74 10.27
CA VAL A 39 -28.72 -10.38 9.09
C VAL A 39 -27.52 -9.52 9.50
N TYR A 40 -26.35 -9.85 8.96
CA TYR A 40 -25.08 -9.22 9.25
C TYR A 40 -24.37 -8.83 7.95
N ILE A 41 -23.67 -7.71 7.98
CA ILE A 41 -22.66 -7.37 6.98
C ILE A 41 -21.29 -7.58 7.68
N GLU A 42 -20.56 -8.62 7.25
CA GLU A 42 -19.39 -9.11 7.97
C GLU A 42 -19.69 -9.37 9.45
N THR A 43 -19.08 -8.59 10.33
CA THR A 43 -19.29 -8.65 11.78
C THR A 43 -20.34 -7.67 12.31
N VAL A 44 -20.88 -6.82 11.44
CA VAL A 44 -21.84 -5.77 11.83
C VAL A 44 -23.24 -6.34 11.80
N ASN A 45 -23.91 -6.34 12.96
CA ASN A 45 -25.33 -6.69 13.03
C ASN A 45 -26.16 -5.53 12.47
N VAL A 46 -26.90 -5.77 11.39
CA VAL A 46 -27.75 -4.77 10.74
C VAL A 46 -29.25 -5.13 10.85
N SER A 47 -29.58 -6.08 11.73
CA SER A 47 -30.94 -6.56 11.97
C SER A 47 -31.90 -5.43 12.36
N GLY A 48 -33.06 -5.35 11.75
CA GLY A 48 -34.11 -4.34 12.01
C GLY A 48 -33.75 -2.92 11.56
N MET A 49 -32.59 -2.72 10.95
CA MET A 49 -32.14 -1.39 10.54
C MET A 49 -32.74 -0.99 9.19
N LYS A 50 -33.00 0.31 9.03
CA LYS A 50 -33.23 0.94 7.72
C LYS A 50 -31.90 1.09 6.97
N LYS A 51 -31.98 1.32 5.65
CA LYS A 51 -30.79 1.48 4.79
C LYS A 51 -29.78 2.50 5.35
N SER A 52 -30.26 3.67 5.79
CA SER A 52 -29.40 4.73 6.35
C SER A 52 -28.67 4.32 7.61
N ASP A 53 -29.35 3.60 8.50
CA ASP A 53 -28.82 3.22 9.80
C ASP A 53 -27.83 2.06 9.66
N ALA A 54 -28.12 1.11 8.79
CA ALA A 54 -27.21 0.03 8.43
C ALA A 54 -25.92 0.58 7.82
N LYS A 55 -26.02 1.56 6.89
CA LYS A 55 -24.85 2.24 6.32
C LYS A 55 -23.99 2.90 7.40
N LYS A 56 -24.60 3.70 8.29
CA LYS A 56 -23.89 4.33 9.43
C LYS A 56 -23.22 3.30 10.34
N ALA A 57 -23.89 2.18 10.61
CA ALA A 57 -23.31 1.12 11.44
C ALA A 57 -22.06 0.49 10.79
N VAL A 58 -22.09 0.24 9.48
CA VAL A 58 -20.93 -0.25 8.74
C VAL A 58 -19.81 0.79 8.71
N GLU A 59 -20.13 2.06 8.42
CA GLU A 59 -19.15 3.15 8.42
C GLU A 59 -18.50 3.36 9.79
N ALA A 60 -19.26 3.25 10.87
CA ALA A 60 -18.73 3.28 12.24
C ALA A 60 -17.78 2.11 12.51
N LYS A 61 -18.05 0.94 11.93
CA LYS A 61 -17.14 -0.21 12.04
C LYS A 61 -15.86 -0.01 11.23
N ILE A 62 -15.96 0.58 10.05
CA ILE A 62 -14.78 0.95 9.23
C ILE A 62 -13.86 1.89 10.03
N LYS A 63 -14.41 2.93 10.68
CA LYS A 63 -13.61 3.86 11.51
C LYS A 63 -12.86 3.13 12.63
N LYS A 64 -13.51 2.17 13.31
CA LYS A 64 -12.83 1.34 14.32
C LYS A 64 -11.73 0.45 13.76
N TYR A 65 -11.88 -0.04 12.53
CA TYR A 65 -10.80 -0.78 11.86
C TYR A 65 -9.65 0.14 11.43
N GLN A 66 -9.96 1.36 11.01
CA GLN A 66 -8.94 2.36 10.65
C GLN A 66 -8.02 2.73 11.82
N GLU A 67 -8.50 2.61 13.06
CA GLU A 67 -7.68 2.84 14.27
C GLU A 67 -6.73 1.67 14.60
N GLN A 68 -6.91 0.51 13.98
CA GLN A 68 -6.06 -0.66 14.24
C GLN A 68 -4.71 -0.54 13.56
N SER A 69 -3.67 -0.97 14.27
CA SER A 69 -2.32 -1.04 13.75
C SER A 69 -2.10 -2.28 12.87
N ILE A 70 -1.26 -2.10 11.87
CA ILE A 70 -0.71 -3.16 11.04
C ILE A 70 0.81 -3.02 11.00
N SER A 71 1.52 -4.14 11.16
CA SER A 71 2.97 -4.22 11.01
C SER A 71 3.30 -4.50 9.55
N LEU A 72 4.00 -3.58 8.91
CA LEU A 72 4.56 -3.75 7.57
C LEU A 72 6.00 -4.20 7.72
N ARG A 73 6.38 -5.30 7.10
CA ARG A 73 7.70 -5.92 7.27
C ARG A 73 8.46 -6.04 5.95
N ILE A 74 9.78 -5.89 6.05
CA ILE A 74 10.74 -6.34 5.05
C ILE A 74 11.81 -7.14 5.81
N GLU A 75 11.92 -8.43 5.52
CA GLU A 75 12.83 -9.35 6.24
C GLU A 75 12.59 -9.32 7.76
N GLU A 76 13.61 -8.97 8.55
CA GLU A 76 13.53 -8.90 10.01
C GLU A 76 13.04 -7.53 10.54
N GLU A 77 13.02 -6.53 9.69
CA GLU A 77 12.64 -5.17 10.09
C GLU A 77 11.15 -4.91 9.85
N ASN A 78 10.58 -4.01 10.64
CA ASN A 78 9.17 -3.65 10.51
C ASN A 78 8.88 -2.22 10.92
N VAL A 79 7.77 -1.71 10.40
CA VAL A 79 7.20 -0.41 10.79
C VAL A 79 5.72 -0.59 11.12
N GLN A 80 5.27 0.13 12.15
CA GLN A 80 3.86 0.13 12.55
C GLN A 80 3.13 1.31 11.92
N VAL A 81 2.02 1.02 11.26
CA VAL A 81 1.12 2.02 10.71
C VAL A 81 -0.32 1.65 11.08
N THR A 82 -1.26 2.58 10.94
CA THR A 82 -2.68 2.27 11.12
C THR A 82 -3.33 1.90 9.78
N LEU A 83 -4.37 1.09 9.81
CA LEU A 83 -5.16 0.81 8.61
C LEU A 83 -5.79 2.09 8.02
N GLY A 84 -6.05 3.10 8.87
CA GLY A 84 -6.55 4.41 8.44
C GLY A 84 -5.54 5.20 7.63
N GLU A 85 -4.25 5.16 7.98
CA GLU A 85 -3.17 5.76 7.20
C GLU A 85 -3.07 5.14 5.81
N LEU A 86 -3.31 3.84 5.69
CA LEU A 86 -3.37 3.13 4.40
C LEU A 86 -4.69 3.37 3.63
N GLY A 87 -5.61 4.19 4.17
CA GLY A 87 -6.90 4.45 3.54
C GLY A 87 -7.83 3.25 3.48
N PHE A 88 -7.77 2.37 4.50
CA PHE A 88 -8.63 1.20 4.59
C PHE A 88 -10.11 1.53 4.49
N THR A 89 -10.84 0.76 3.69
CA THR A 89 -12.30 0.82 3.59
C THR A 89 -12.91 -0.53 3.20
N ILE A 90 -14.24 -0.61 3.30
CA ILE A 90 -15.03 -1.72 2.76
C ILE A 90 -15.55 -1.30 1.39
N LYS A 91 -15.33 -2.16 0.39
CA LYS A 91 -15.75 -1.91 -0.98
C LYS A 91 -17.28 -1.94 -1.11
N ASP A 92 -17.83 -0.97 -1.82
CA ASP A 92 -19.26 -0.94 -2.22
C ASP A 92 -20.27 -1.06 -1.04
N VAL A 93 -20.05 -0.31 0.06
CA VAL A 93 -20.92 -0.35 1.26
C VAL A 93 -22.41 -0.21 0.89
N ASP A 94 -22.76 0.69 -0.02
CA ASP A 94 -24.16 0.88 -0.44
C ASP A 94 -24.76 -0.40 -1.05
N LYS A 95 -24.00 -1.10 -1.90
CA LYS A 95 -24.45 -2.38 -2.47
C LYS A 95 -24.58 -3.49 -1.44
N LEU A 96 -23.69 -3.51 -0.42
CA LEU A 96 -23.78 -4.47 0.67
C LEU A 96 -25.04 -4.25 1.51
N VAL A 97 -25.34 -3.00 1.83
CA VAL A 97 -26.58 -2.62 2.54
C VAL A 97 -27.81 -2.94 1.73
N GLU A 98 -27.79 -2.70 0.40
CA GLU A 98 -28.88 -3.08 -0.49
C GLU A 98 -29.10 -4.58 -0.53
N LYS A 99 -28.03 -5.38 -0.60
CA LYS A 99 -28.12 -6.85 -0.50
C LYS A 99 -28.73 -7.30 0.84
N ALA A 100 -28.34 -6.64 1.96
CA ALA A 100 -28.91 -6.93 3.26
C ALA A 100 -30.41 -6.61 3.30
N LEU A 101 -30.81 -5.45 2.78
CA LEU A 101 -32.20 -5.01 2.72
C LEU A 101 -33.06 -5.90 1.81
N ALA A 102 -32.50 -6.38 0.70
CA ALA A 102 -33.21 -7.22 -0.28
C ALA A 102 -33.33 -8.68 0.16
N TYR A 103 -32.54 -9.15 1.15
CA TYR A 103 -32.59 -10.53 1.58
C TYR A 103 -33.97 -10.91 2.11
N GLY A 104 -34.53 -12.04 1.63
CA GLY A 104 -35.85 -12.52 1.99
C GLY A 104 -37.03 -11.73 1.39
N LYS A 105 -36.77 -10.72 0.53
CA LYS A 105 -37.82 -9.87 -0.06
C LYS A 105 -38.05 -10.12 -1.53
N GLY A 106 -37.16 -10.85 -2.20
CA GLY A 106 -37.29 -11.19 -3.62
C GLY A 106 -37.94 -12.56 -3.89
N GLY A 107 -38.49 -12.75 -5.08
CA GLY A 107 -39.00 -14.03 -5.51
C GLY A 107 -40.44 -14.35 -5.02
N SER A 108 -40.80 -15.63 -5.11
CA SER A 108 -42.15 -16.13 -4.71
C SER A 108 -42.31 -16.11 -3.20
N ILE A 109 -43.55 -16.11 -2.70
CA ILE A 109 -43.87 -16.17 -1.27
C ILE A 109 -43.23 -17.39 -0.59
N TRP A 110 -43.12 -18.52 -1.32
CA TRP A 110 -42.48 -19.74 -0.85
C TRP A 110 -40.99 -19.54 -0.63
N SER A 111 -40.26 -19.00 -1.64
CA SER A 111 -38.84 -18.71 -1.55
C SER A 111 -38.56 -17.78 -0.38
N ARG A 112 -39.28 -16.66 -0.31
CA ARG A 112 -39.15 -15.66 0.79
C ARG A 112 -39.39 -16.28 2.14
N TYR A 113 -40.43 -17.11 2.31
CA TYR A 113 -40.69 -17.78 3.60
C TYR A 113 -39.52 -18.66 4.04
N PHE A 114 -38.98 -19.49 3.14
CA PHE A 114 -37.89 -20.38 3.52
C PHE A 114 -36.57 -19.63 3.79
N GLU A 115 -36.30 -18.55 3.06
CA GLU A 115 -35.13 -17.68 3.35
C GLU A 115 -35.26 -17.03 4.72
N VAL A 116 -36.43 -16.44 5.04
CA VAL A 116 -36.68 -15.81 6.33
C VAL A 116 -36.71 -16.84 7.46
N LYS A 117 -37.24 -18.03 7.23
CA LYS A 117 -37.26 -19.11 8.23
C LYS A 117 -35.85 -19.61 8.61
N LYS A 118 -34.89 -19.59 7.66
CA LYS A 118 -33.49 -19.92 7.96
C LYS A 118 -32.88 -18.99 9.01
N LEU A 119 -33.30 -17.71 9.03
CA LEU A 119 -32.82 -16.71 9.99
C LEU A 119 -33.19 -17.04 11.44
N ASP A 120 -34.18 -17.93 11.69
CA ASP A 120 -34.53 -18.38 13.05
C ASP A 120 -33.43 -19.27 13.65
N LYS A 121 -32.60 -19.91 12.82
CA LYS A 121 -31.57 -20.86 13.24
C LYS A 121 -30.15 -20.39 12.95
N GLU A 122 -29.97 -19.64 11.87
CA GLU A 122 -28.67 -19.26 11.34
C GLU A 122 -28.64 -17.78 11.01
N LYS A 123 -27.51 -17.13 11.27
CA LYS A 123 -27.29 -15.76 10.81
C LYS A 123 -26.99 -15.73 9.31
N LYS A 124 -27.58 -14.78 8.59
CA LYS A 124 -27.14 -14.46 7.23
C LYS A 124 -26.00 -13.46 7.30
N VAL A 125 -24.81 -13.86 6.88
CA VAL A 125 -23.66 -12.98 6.74
C VAL A 125 -23.50 -12.61 5.27
N ILE A 126 -23.42 -11.32 5.01
CA ILE A 126 -23.07 -10.75 3.71
C ILE A 126 -21.60 -10.40 3.76
N SER A 127 -20.81 -11.15 3.01
CA SER A 127 -19.36 -10.93 2.96
C SER A 127 -19.03 -9.66 2.19
N ALA A 128 -18.05 -8.93 2.70
CA ALA A 128 -17.52 -7.70 2.13
C ALA A 128 -16.08 -7.91 1.65
N ALA A 129 -15.65 -7.11 0.69
CA ALA A 129 -14.26 -7.01 0.31
C ALA A 129 -13.63 -5.77 0.97
N TYR A 130 -12.41 -5.95 1.49
CA TYR A 130 -11.60 -4.86 2.04
C TYR A 130 -10.65 -4.36 0.98
N GLN A 131 -10.43 -3.06 0.98
CA GLN A 131 -9.46 -2.39 0.10
C GLN A 131 -8.71 -1.30 0.85
N ILE A 132 -7.56 -0.94 0.34
CA ILE A 132 -6.78 0.22 0.78
C ILE A 132 -6.67 1.23 -0.36
N ASP A 133 -6.38 2.47 -0.03
CA ASP A 133 -6.13 3.52 -1.00
C ASP A 133 -4.67 3.44 -1.47
N SER A 134 -4.45 3.17 -2.76
CA SER A 134 -3.12 2.99 -3.31
C SER A 134 -2.22 4.22 -3.14
N GLU A 135 -2.78 5.43 -3.32
CA GLU A 135 -1.99 6.66 -3.20
C GLU A 135 -1.61 6.94 -1.74
N LYS A 136 -2.53 6.72 -0.81
CA LYS A 136 -2.23 6.83 0.62
C LYS A 136 -1.21 5.80 1.07
N ALA A 137 -1.34 4.56 0.59
CA ALA A 137 -0.38 3.51 0.92
C ALA A 137 1.02 3.83 0.39
N LYS A 138 1.15 4.33 -0.85
CA LYS A 138 2.43 4.79 -1.42
C LYS A 138 3.04 5.90 -0.57
N ALA A 139 2.26 6.91 -0.22
CA ALA A 139 2.72 8.01 0.65
C ALA A 139 3.19 7.51 2.04
N VAL A 140 2.51 6.50 2.60
CA VAL A 140 2.93 5.87 3.86
C VAL A 140 4.23 5.08 3.68
N PHE A 141 4.41 4.36 2.56
CA PHE A 141 5.66 3.65 2.28
C PHE A 141 6.82 4.63 2.19
N GLU A 142 6.68 5.71 1.42
CA GLU A 142 7.69 6.76 1.30
C GLU A 142 8.00 7.43 2.65
N ALA A 143 6.98 7.78 3.44
CA ALA A 143 7.17 8.52 4.68
C ALA A 143 7.66 7.67 5.86
N LYS A 144 7.27 6.40 5.93
CA LYS A 144 7.48 5.55 7.12
C LYS A 144 8.23 4.26 6.86
N ALA A 145 8.09 3.68 5.66
CA ALA A 145 8.73 2.41 5.34
C ALA A 145 10.06 2.58 4.57
N GLN A 146 10.40 3.79 4.13
CA GLN A 146 11.72 4.10 3.54
C GLN A 146 12.91 3.59 4.38
N PRO A 147 12.91 3.69 5.72
CA PRO A 147 14.00 3.15 6.53
C PRO A 147 14.18 1.62 6.41
N LEU A 148 13.18 0.91 5.90
CA LEU A 148 13.26 -0.53 5.61
C LEU A 148 13.92 -0.82 4.25
N GLU A 149 14.09 0.20 3.42
CA GLU A 149 14.80 0.09 2.14
C GLU A 149 16.31 0.17 2.37
N LYS A 150 17.04 -0.49 1.50
CA LYS A 150 18.49 -0.43 1.47
C LYS A 150 18.90 0.01 0.07
N ALA A 151 19.44 1.21 -0.05
CA ALA A 151 19.96 1.69 -1.31
C ALA A 151 21.13 0.83 -1.81
N ALA A 152 21.19 0.61 -3.12
CA ALA A 152 22.36 0.02 -3.72
C ALA A 152 23.58 0.91 -3.51
N THR A 153 24.75 0.28 -3.40
CA THR A 153 26.02 0.99 -3.35
C THR A 153 26.88 0.53 -4.52
N ASN A 154 27.37 1.46 -5.32
CA ASN A 154 28.23 1.17 -6.44
C ASN A 154 29.59 0.62 -6.00
N ALA A 155 30.17 -0.26 -6.80
CA ALA A 155 31.58 -0.60 -6.68
C ALA A 155 32.44 0.67 -6.86
N THR A 156 33.54 0.75 -6.14
CA THR A 156 34.48 1.87 -6.25
C THR A 156 35.87 1.38 -6.61
N ILE A 157 36.65 2.22 -7.30
CA ILE A 157 38.03 1.94 -7.65
C ILE A 157 38.91 3.07 -7.11
N THR A 158 39.97 2.70 -6.41
CA THR A 158 40.99 3.62 -5.94
C THR A 158 42.36 3.15 -6.42
N ARG A 159 43.36 4.02 -6.34
CA ARG A 159 44.76 3.66 -6.65
C ARG A 159 45.62 3.81 -5.42
N GLU A 160 46.13 2.70 -4.91
CA GLU A 160 46.97 2.65 -3.73
C GLU A 160 48.32 2.00 -4.08
N ASN A 161 49.40 2.65 -3.73
CA ASN A 161 50.79 2.16 -3.97
C ASN A 161 51.06 1.70 -5.44
N GLY A 162 50.37 2.36 -6.39
CA GLY A 162 50.50 2.07 -7.82
C GLY A 162 49.60 0.95 -8.37
N ALA A 163 48.83 0.28 -7.52
CA ALA A 163 47.85 -0.75 -7.88
C ALA A 163 46.41 -0.22 -7.76
N PHE A 164 45.51 -0.74 -8.57
CA PHE A 164 44.07 -0.49 -8.41
C PHE A 164 43.50 -1.39 -7.31
N VAL A 165 42.74 -0.77 -6.43
CA VAL A 165 41.96 -1.44 -5.37
C VAL A 165 40.49 -1.21 -5.62
N ILE A 166 39.73 -2.30 -5.76
CA ILE A 166 38.30 -2.27 -6.05
C ILE A 166 37.54 -2.70 -4.78
N THR A 167 36.57 -1.89 -4.38
CA THR A 167 35.56 -2.26 -3.35
C THR A 167 34.32 -2.77 -4.05
N ASP A 168 33.76 -3.87 -3.55
CA ASP A 168 32.57 -4.50 -4.12
C ASP A 168 31.34 -3.59 -4.02
N GLU A 169 30.47 -3.72 -5.00
CA GLU A 169 29.13 -3.20 -4.95
C GLU A 169 28.29 -3.95 -3.90
N VAL A 170 27.24 -3.29 -3.44
CA VAL A 170 26.23 -3.90 -2.58
C VAL A 170 24.86 -3.71 -3.22
N GLN A 171 24.18 -4.81 -3.49
CA GLN A 171 22.79 -4.73 -3.94
C GLN A 171 21.90 -4.18 -2.85
N GLY A 172 21.02 -3.28 -3.25
CA GLY A 172 19.99 -2.72 -2.42
C GLY A 172 18.65 -3.43 -2.57
N LYS A 173 17.65 -2.91 -1.88
CA LYS A 173 16.25 -3.34 -1.95
C LYS A 173 15.34 -2.13 -1.81
N THR A 174 14.38 -2.00 -2.71
CA THR A 174 13.33 -0.98 -2.66
C THR A 174 11.95 -1.63 -2.58
N ILE A 175 10.96 -0.90 -2.12
CA ILE A 175 9.58 -1.38 -1.99
C ILE A 175 8.89 -1.33 -3.36
N ASP A 176 8.39 -2.48 -3.84
CA ASP A 176 7.39 -2.49 -4.89
C ASP A 176 6.04 -2.09 -4.29
N ALA A 177 5.70 -0.81 -4.45
CA ALA A 177 4.51 -0.23 -3.84
C ALA A 177 3.21 -0.88 -4.36
N GLU A 178 3.12 -1.20 -5.66
CA GLU A 178 1.91 -1.79 -6.25
C GLU A 178 1.71 -3.25 -5.80
N ALA A 179 2.77 -4.03 -5.84
CA ALA A 179 2.74 -5.40 -5.36
C ALA A 179 2.48 -5.46 -3.84
N SER A 180 3.01 -4.52 -3.07
CA SER A 180 2.79 -4.41 -1.62
C SER A 180 1.35 -4.04 -1.28
N VAL A 181 0.73 -3.10 -1.99
CA VAL A 181 -0.71 -2.79 -1.88
C VAL A 181 -1.54 -4.05 -2.09
N LYS A 182 -1.26 -4.78 -3.16
CA LYS A 182 -1.96 -6.04 -3.50
C LYS A 182 -1.74 -7.14 -2.44
N ALA A 183 -0.55 -7.21 -1.87
CA ALA A 183 -0.24 -8.15 -0.78
C ALA A 183 -1.06 -7.82 0.48
N ILE A 184 -1.14 -6.54 0.87
CA ILE A 184 -1.94 -6.07 2.00
C ILE A 184 -3.43 -6.38 1.78
N GLU A 185 -3.98 -6.03 0.61
CA GLU A 185 -5.38 -6.33 0.30
C GLU A 185 -5.67 -7.84 0.31
N THR A 186 -4.75 -8.64 -0.22
CA THR A 186 -4.86 -10.10 -0.20
C THR A 186 -4.88 -10.64 1.23
N TYR A 187 -4.00 -10.12 2.09
CA TYR A 187 -3.98 -10.48 3.50
C TYR A 187 -5.28 -10.10 4.20
N LEU A 188 -5.75 -8.86 4.03
CA LEU A 188 -6.98 -8.36 4.65
C LEU A 188 -8.21 -9.18 4.26
N ASN A 189 -8.28 -9.63 3.02
CA ASN A 189 -9.42 -10.40 2.51
C ASN A 189 -9.36 -11.89 2.81
N LYS A 190 -8.16 -12.48 2.99
CA LYS A 190 -8.02 -13.94 3.12
C LYS A 190 -7.56 -14.43 4.49
N LYS A 191 -6.76 -13.62 5.21
CA LYS A 191 -6.06 -14.08 6.43
C LYS A 191 -6.38 -13.24 7.67
N TRP A 192 -6.82 -11.99 7.49
CA TRP A 192 -7.01 -11.08 8.62
C TRP A 192 -8.15 -11.52 9.54
N ASN A 193 -7.84 -11.71 10.82
CA ASN A 193 -8.75 -12.10 11.87
C ASN A 193 -9.48 -10.91 12.55
N LYS A 194 -9.37 -9.71 11.99
CA LYS A 194 -9.94 -8.42 12.49
C LYS A 194 -9.31 -7.93 13.80
N LYS A 195 -8.10 -8.40 14.11
CA LYS A 195 -7.26 -7.99 15.23
C LYS A 195 -5.93 -7.47 14.71
N GLU A 196 -4.85 -7.80 15.38
CA GLU A 196 -3.50 -7.44 14.93
C GLU A 196 -3.21 -8.00 13.53
N ALA A 197 -2.53 -7.22 12.74
CA ALA A 197 -2.15 -7.56 11.39
C ALA A 197 -0.63 -7.41 11.21
N SER A 198 -0.03 -8.32 10.46
CA SER A 198 1.35 -8.24 10.01
C SER A 198 1.43 -8.72 8.57
N VAL A 199 2.05 -7.92 7.71
CA VAL A 199 2.15 -8.20 6.28
C VAL A 199 3.57 -7.92 5.81
N ASP A 200 4.13 -8.87 5.08
CA ASP A 200 5.40 -8.67 4.40
C ASP A 200 5.16 -7.83 3.16
N LEU A 201 5.89 -6.71 3.05
CA LEU A 201 5.91 -5.90 1.84
C LEU A 201 6.69 -6.63 0.74
N VAL A 202 6.34 -6.37 -0.48
CA VAL A 202 7.06 -6.88 -1.63
C VAL A 202 8.21 -5.92 -1.93
N SER A 203 9.43 -6.44 -1.97
CA SER A 203 10.61 -5.66 -2.35
C SER A 203 11.19 -6.17 -3.67
N VAL A 204 11.82 -5.25 -4.40
CA VAL A 204 12.60 -5.53 -5.61
C VAL A 204 14.05 -5.18 -5.35
N SER A 205 14.95 -5.82 -6.09
CA SER A 205 16.38 -5.54 -6.02
C SER A 205 16.64 -4.15 -6.58
N ASP A 206 17.35 -3.33 -5.82
CA ASP A 206 17.97 -2.09 -6.28
C ASP A 206 19.37 -2.47 -6.78
N VAL A 207 19.62 -2.32 -8.08
CA VAL A 207 20.83 -2.81 -8.73
C VAL A 207 21.83 -1.67 -8.83
N PRO A 208 23.08 -1.85 -8.35
CA PRO A 208 24.13 -0.86 -8.51
C PRO A 208 24.40 -0.53 -9.97
N ASP A 209 24.63 0.73 -10.30
CA ASP A 209 24.98 1.19 -11.66
C ASP A 209 26.41 0.78 -12.04
N VAL A 210 27.31 0.67 -11.04
CA VAL A 210 28.72 0.31 -11.25
C VAL A 210 29.03 -0.95 -10.45
N THR A 211 29.50 -1.99 -11.14
CA THR A 211 29.83 -3.29 -10.56
C THR A 211 31.35 -3.52 -10.54
N ARG A 212 31.82 -4.42 -9.69
CA ARG A 212 33.20 -4.90 -9.69
C ARG A 212 33.64 -5.39 -11.06
N GLU A 213 32.79 -6.19 -11.74
CA GLU A 213 33.10 -6.74 -13.05
C GLU A 213 33.41 -5.63 -14.07
N GLN A 214 32.67 -4.53 -14.04
CA GLN A 214 32.94 -3.36 -14.87
C GLN A 214 34.26 -2.71 -14.52
N LEU A 215 34.58 -2.54 -13.24
CA LEU A 215 35.81 -1.90 -12.75
C LEU A 215 37.06 -2.75 -13.00
N GLU A 216 36.97 -4.07 -13.00
CA GLU A 216 38.08 -4.97 -13.31
C GLU A 216 38.59 -4.84 -14.75
N THR A 217 37.82 -4.20 -15.63
CA THR A 217 38.28 -3.85 -16.97
C THR A 217 39.28 -2.69 -16.99
N ILE A 218 39.39 -1.91 -15.91
CA ILE A 218 40.31 -0.78 -15.77
C ILE A 218 41.65 -1.32 -15.28
N GLN A 219 42.62 -1.41 -16.22
CA GLN A 219 43.92 -2.04 -15.95
C GLN A 219 45.10 -1.03 -15.97
N ASP A 220 44.93 0.05 -16.74
CA ASP A 220 46.04 0.96 -17.04
C ASP A 220 45.75 2.40 -16.64
N THR A 221 46.80 3.12 -16.26
CA THR A 221 46.78 4.59 -16.09
C THR A 221 47.08 5.25 -17.41
N LEU A 222 46.09 5.91 -18.02
CA LEU A 222 46.26 6.56 -19.34
C LEU A 222 47.02 7.89 -19.27
N GLY A 223 47.00 8.57 -18.13
CA GLY A 223 47.72 9.83 -17.93
C GLY A 223 47.74 10.28 -16.49
N THR A 224 48.73 11.10 -16.17
CA THR A 224 48.85 11.74 -14.87
C THR A 224 49.32 13.17 -15.07
N PHE A 225 48.72 14.12 -14.35
CA PHE A 225 49.14 15.51 -14.36
C PHE A 225 49.06 16.09 -12.97
N THR A 226 50.02 16.91 -12.61
CA THR A 226 50.07 17.56 -11.30
C THR A 226 50.22 19.07 -11.46
N THR A 227 49.44 19.84 -10.74
CA THR A 227 49.57 21.29 -10.68
C THR A 227 49.67 21.77 -9.24
N TYR A 228 50.26 22.94 -9.04
CA TYR A 228 50.39 23.56 -7.74
C TYR A 228 49.44 24.73 -7.60
N CYS A 229 48.64 24.77 -6.55
CA CYS A 229 47.60 25.77 -6.34
C CYS A 229 47.85 26.77 -5.23
N GLY A 230 49.04 26.87 -4.73
CA GLY A 230 49.39 27.73 -3.56
C GLY A 230 48.92 27.10 -2.24
N SER A 231 49.09 27.85 -1.14
CA SER A 231 48.75 27.34 0.20
C SER A 231 47.72 28.24 0.90
N GLY A 232 46.64 27.61 1.39
CA GLY A 232 45.64 28.21 2.26
C GLY A 232 44.60 29.08 1.57
N GLY A 233 43.59 29.42 2.35
CA GLY A 233 42.45 30.27 1.94
C GLY A 233 41.32 29.55 1.22
N GLY A 234 40.20 30.27 0.97
CA GLY A 234 38.99 29.70 0.41
C GLY A 234 39.18 29.04 -0.96
N ARG A 235 40.13 29.53 -1.78
CA ARG A 235 40.40 28.91 -3.10
C ARG A 235 40.94 27.46 -2.97
N VAL A 236 41.84 27.23 -1.99
CA VAL A 236 42.35 25.85 -1.76
C VAL A 236 41.24 24.96 -1.26
N GLN A 237 40.41 25.44 -0.34
CA GLN A 237 39.24 24.71 0.14
C GLN A 237 38.29 24.35 -1.01
N ASN A 238 38.01 25.28 -1.91
CA ASN A 238 37.14 25.03 -3.07
C ASN A 238 37.70 24.00 -4.05
N ILE A 239 39.05 24.01 -4.23
CA ILE A 239 39.72 23.00 -5.07
C ILE A 239 39.64 21.62 -4.39
N GLU A 240 39.90 21.55 -3.10
CA GLU A 240 39.82 20.31 -2.33
C GLU A 240 38.38 19.75 -2.35
N SER A 241 37.36 20.58 -2.11
CA SER A 241 35.96 20.20 -2.24
C SER A 241 35.61 19.75 -3.63
N GLY A 242 35.94 20.52 -4.66
CA GLY A 242 35.63 20.17 -6.05
C GLY A 242 36.28 18.86 -6.47
N THR A 243 37.56 18.67 -6.12
CA THR A 243 38.25 17.42 -6.41
C THR A 243 37.70 16.24 -5.65
N ALA A 244 37.21 16.40 -4.44
CA ALA A 244 36.56 15.34 -3.67
C ALA A 244 35.25 14.89 -4.34
N HIS A 245 34.48 15.82 -4.93
CA HIS A 245 33.22 15.49 -5.62
C HIS A 245 33.44 14.75 -6.94
N ILE A 246 34.55 14.97 -7.65
CA ILE A 246 34.84 14.32 -8.93
C ILE A 246 35.74 13.09 -8.80
N ASN A 247 36.41 12.92 -7.66
CA ASN A 247 37.33 11.82 -7.46
C ASN A 247 36.59 10.48 -7.41
N GLY A 248 37.10 9.49 -8.12
CA GLY A 248 36.49 8.16 -8.21
C GLY A 248 35.31 8.06 -9.20
N ALA A 249 35.00 9.13 -9.95
CA ALA A 249 33.99 9.06 -11.00
C ALA A 249 34.37 8.03 -12.05
N VAL A 250 33.42 7.17 -12.42
CA VAL A 250 33.56 6.16 -13.47
C VAL A 250 32.69 6.59 -14.64
N VAL A 251 33.25 6.56 -15.84
CA VAL A 251 32.56 6.89 -17.09
C VAL A 251 32.66 5.70 -18.02
N MET A 252 31.54 5.08 -18.35
CA MET A 252 31.51 3.92 -19.21
C MET A 252 31.59 4.34 -20.70
N PRO A 253 31.98 3.43 -21.62
CA PRO A 253 32.02 3.74 -23.02
C PRO A 253 30.70 4.28 -23.57
N GLY A 254 30.73 5.50 -24.11
CA GLY A 254 29.56 6.18 -24.68
C GLY A 254 28.83 7.09 -23.70
N GLU A 255 29.23 7.13 -22.42
CA GLU A 255 28.67 8.05 -21.43
C GLU A 255 29.39 9.41 -21.41
N GLU A 256 28.68 10.41 -20.95
CA GLU A 256 29.18 11.77 -20.71
C GLU A 256 29.25 12.04 -19.22
N TYR A 257 30.34 12.68 -18.77
CA TYR A 257 30.50 13.10 -17.39
C TYR A 257 30.62 14.63 -17.29
N SER A 258 29.78 15.25 -16.51
CA SER A 258 29.82 16.69 -16.22
C SER A 258 30.45 16.93 -14.85
N ALA A 259 31.71 17.33 -14.82
CA ALA A 259 32.38 17.73 -13.56
C ALA A 259 31.65 18.89 -12.84
N ASN A 260 31.03 19.83 -13.61
CA ASN A 260 30.27 20.93 -13.04
C ASN A 260 29.03 20.40 -12.30
N ALA A 261 28.25 19.51 -12.94
CA ALA A 261 27.07 18.93 -12.32
C ALA A 261 27.42 18.09 -11.07
N ALA A 262 28.57 17.42 -11.05
CA ALA A 262 29.02 16.66 -9.89
C ALA A 262 29.39 17.55 -8.68
N MET A 263 29.81 18.80 -8.92
CA MET A 263 30.19 19.74 -7.88
C MET A 263 29.03 20.61 -7.37
N GLU A 264 27.95 20.73 -8.13
CA GLU A 264 26.77 21.51 -7.75
C GLU A 264 25.94 20.84 -6.62
N PRO A 265 25.28 21.62 -5.74
CA PRO A 265 25.33 23.08 -5.65
C PRO A 265 26.61 23.55 -4.94
N TYR A 266 27.14 24.69 -5.38
CA TYR A 266 28.33 25.31 -4.77
C TYR A 266 27.95 26.01 -3.45
N THR A 267 27.74 25.28 -2.39
CA THR A 267 27.32 25.76 -1.08
C THR A 267 28.32 25.39 0.01
N THR A 268 28.23 26.07 1.15
CA THR A 268 29.05 25.76 2.32
C THR A 268 28.80 24.36 2.88
N GLU A 269 27.57 23.83 2.69
CA GLU A 269 27.20 22.47 3.08
C GLU A 269 27.93 21.42 2.21
N ASN A 270 28.20 21.75 0.95
CA ASN A 270 28.99 20.95 0.03
C ASN A 270 30.51 21.22 0.15
N GLY A 271 30.94 21.98 1.16
CA GLY A 271 32.34 22.26 1.44
C GLY A 271 32.93 23.45 0.67
N PHE A 272 32.16 24.19 -0.12
CA PHE A 272 32.60 25.38 -0.83
C PHE A 272 32.52 26.62 0.06
N THR A 273 33.34 27.61 -0.26
CA THR A 273 33.39 28.89 0.48
C THR A 273 33.68 30.05 -0.46
N GLU A 274 33.34 31.25 -0.05
CA GLU A 274 33.70 32.46 -0.81
C GLU A 274 35.23 32.55 -0.98
N ALA A 275 35.62 32.86 -2.21
CA ALA A 275 37.03 33.01 -2.54
C ALA A 275 37.23 34.17 -3.52
N GLY A 276 38.43 34.74 -3.49
CA GLY A 276 38.76 35.81 -4.41
C GLY A 276 38.77 35.33 -5.88
N SER A 277 37.98 35.98 -6.73
CA SER A 277 38.01 35.81 -8.18
C SER A 277 38.50 37.09 -8.86
N TYR A 278 39.02 36.96 -10.08
CA TYR A 278 39.49 38.09 -10.88
C TYR A 278 38.42 38.51 -11.85
N GLU A 279 37.82 39.68 -11.60
CA GLU A 279 36.81 40.26 -12.51
C GLU A 279 37.22 41.65 -12.94
N ASN A 280 37.27 41.92 -14.24
CA ASN A 280 37.63 43.24 -14.81
C ASN A 280 38.93 43.84 -14.22
N GLY A 281 39.92 43.02 -13.97
CA GLY A 281 41.24 43.44 -13.45
C GLY A 281 41.28 43.75 -11.94
N LYS A 282 40.20 43.38 -11.21
CA LYS A 282 40.13 43.51 -9.73
C LYS A 282 39.82 42.17 -9.09
N VAL A 283 40.32 42.00 -7.87
CA VAL A 283 39.91 40.83 -7.04
C VAL A 283 38.57 41.15 -6.39
N VAL A 284 37.59 40.32 -6.62
CA VAL A 284 36.29 40.33 -5.94
C VAL A 284 36.12 39.05 -5.16
N GLN A 285 35.35 39.11 -4.07
CA GLN A 285 34.91 37.87 -3.35
C GLN A 285 33.64 37.37 -3.98
N SER A 286 33.62 36.15 -4.37
CA SER A 286 32.46 35.48 -5.01
C SER A 286 32.34 34.01 -4.55
#